data_d7fee0e79e1aff90cd2394340dd85623
#
_entry.id   d7fee0e79e1aff90cd2394340dd85623
#
_cell.length_a   1.000
_cell.length_b   1.000
_cell.length_c   1.000
_cell.angle_alpha   90.00
_cell.angle_beta   90.00
_cell.angle_gamma   90.00
#
_symmetry.space_group_name_H-M   'P 1'
#
loop_
_entity.id
_entity.type
_entity.pdbx_description
1 polymer ?
#
loop_
_entity_poly.entity_id
_entity_poly.type
_entity_poly.pdbx_seq_one_letter_code
_entity_poly.pdbx_strand_id
1 'polypeptide(L)'
;MYKMKSIRICYVLLILFIGCVDLSEDENRNNNTLPIQTSFKVEDFSSAEECAVCHPQYYAEWSSSMHAYSIVDPVWLKQQNMQQAHSAAEGIEIGDFCVQCHSPVAGLTNLIKDHMNLTSDIINALPPQAKEGVTCDACHLTTHLPSPTNISITNHDYETIDFKLFSSDTRYGILDNPVDNDFHKSVYNSDYDKSEFCQNCHNLTVDNRDAEITQFEWEQSSFQAMGVECQTCHMPLYSGKAAVSGPDRDNLHRHYFPGIDEALIDFPGKIEHREALEDLLLTAAEINLFETPPDTILSNTVWNAKLIISNNTGHNFPSGTTFPRQLWIELIATIGNDTLL
;
A
#
# COMPACT_ATOMS: atom_id res chain seq x y z
N MET A 1 0.20 -37.89 -67.69
CA MET A 1 1.38 -38.58 -67.10
C MET A 1 2.26 -37.50 -66.50
N TYR A 2 2.07 -37.15 -65.28
CA TYR A 2 2.92 -36.14 -64.54
C TYR A 2 3.72 -36.89 -63.48
N LYS A 3 5.04 -36.85 -63.59
CA LYS A 3 5.98 -37.43 -62.62
C LYS A 3 6.03 -36.62 -61.33
N MET A 4 5.67 -37.22 -60.20
CA MET A 4 5.93 -36.71 -58.88
C MET A 4 7.43 -36.70 -58.57
N LYS A 5 7.99 -35.54 -58.23
CA LYS A 5 9.35 -35.41 -57.67
C LYS A 5 9.28 -35.64 -56.17
N SER A 6 10.06 -36.63 -55.73
CA SER A 6 10.19 -36.92 -54.29
C SER A 6 10.91 -35.78 -53.58
N ILE A 7 10.29 -35.26 -52.52
CA ILE A 7 10.93 -34.32 -51.56
C ILE A 7 11.61 -35.17 -50.49
N ARG A 8 12.95 -35.09 -50.42
CA ARG A 8 13.70 -35.66 -49.31
C ARG A 8 13.71 -34.62 -48.16
N ILE A 9 13.06 -34.94 -47.05
CA ILE A 9 13.14 -34.18 -45.82
C ILE A 9 14.38 -34.66 -45.06
N CYS A 10 15.42 -33.81 -45.00
CA CYS A 10 16.54 -34.02 -44.08
C CYS A 10 16.13 -33.65 -42.68
N TYR A 11 16.04 -34.64 -41.81
CA TYR A 11 15.97 -34.41 -40.36
C TYR A 11 17.35 -34.00 -39.86
N VAL A 12 17.50 -32.74 -39.45
CA VAL A 12 18.67 -32.30 -38.67
C VAL A 12 18.37 -32.71 -37.23
N LEU A 13 19.06 -33.73 -36.74
CA LEU A 13 19.04 -34.10 -35.34
C LEU A 13 19.85 -33.01 -34.57
N LEU A 14 19.14 -32.10 -33.90
CA LEU A 14 19.74 -31.17 -32.97
C LEU A 14 20.00 -31.93 -31.65
N ILE A 15 21.22 -32.40 -31.44
CA ILE A 15 21.65 -32.95 -30.16
C ILE A 15 21.82 -31.75 -29.22
N LEU A 16 20.80 -31.49 -28.40
CA LEU A 16 20.91 -30.63 -27.25
C LEU A 16 21.78 -31.36 -26.23
N PHE A 17 23.00 -30.89 -26.04
CA PHE A 17 23.75 -31.17 -24.83
C PHE A 17 23.01 -30.49 -23.68
N ILE A 18 22.20 -31.25 -22.96
CA ILE A 18 21.73 -30.88 -21.63
C ILE A 18 22.95 -31.04 -20.74
N GLY A 19 23.69 -29.94 -20.58
CA GLY A 19 24.62 -29.82 -19.46
C GLY A 19 23.76 -29.90 -18.20
N CYS A 20 23.97 -30.91 -17.38
CA CYS A 20 23.52 -30.89 -16.00
C CYS A 20 24.21 -29.67 -15.35
N VAL A 21 23.49 -28.55 -15.28
CA VAL A 21 23.82 -27.52 -14.31
C VAL A 21 23.47 -28.16 -12.99
N ASP A 22 24.52 -28.48 -12.24
CA ASP A 22 24.38 -28.84 -10.83
C ASP A 22 23.86 -27.61 -10.13
N LEU A 23 22.55 -27.54 -9.96
CA LEU A 23 21.90 -26.65 -9.02
C LEU A 23 22.20 -27.22 -7.63
N SER A 24 23.46 -27.19 -7.24
CA SER A 24 23.78 -27.18 -5.83
C SER A 24 23.10 -25.90 -5.31
N GLU A 25 21.90 -26.06 -4.80
CA GLU A 25 21.27 -25.09 -3.94
C GLU A 25 22.35 -24.68 -2.95
N ASP A 26 22.61 -23.39 -2.91
CA ASP A 26 23.42 -22.78 -1.88
C ASP A 26 22.71 -23.05 -0.55
N GLU A 27 22.96 -24.22 0.05
CA GLU A 27 22.45 -24.62 1.37
C GLU A 27 23.01 -23.75 2.50
N ASN A 28 23.54 -22.59 2.15
CA ASN A 28 24.01 -21.58 3.09
C ASN A 28 23.07 -20.37 3.18
N ARG A 29 21.80 -20.53 2.82
CA ARG A 29 20.77 -19.72 3.47
C ARG A 29 20.73 -20.18 4.91
N ASN A 30 21.35 -19.38 5.76
CA ASN A 30 21.14 -19.45 7.20
C ASN A 30 19.62 -19.47 7.41
N ASN A 31 19.08 -20.68 7.65
CA ASN A 31 17.75 -20.88 8.15
C ASN A 31 17.70 -20.42 9.64
N ASN A 32 18.12 -19.18 9.88
CA ASN A 32 17.71 -18.45 11.06
C ASN A 32 16.26 -17.98 10.80
N THR A 33 15.34 -18.94 10.76
CA THR A 33 13.94 -18.62 11.00
C THR A 33 13.89 -18.05 12.40
N LEU A 34 13.83 -16.72 12.51
CA LEU A 34 13.56 -16.07 13.79
C LEU A 34 12.27 -16.69 14.34
N PRO A 35 12.23 -17.03 15.63
CA PRO A 35 11.01 -17.55 16.22
C PRO A 35 9.88 -16.54 15.99
N ILE A 36 8.70 -17.01 15.58
CA ILE A 36 7.52 -16.16 15.45
C ILE A 36 7.22 -15.62 16.84
N GLN A 37 7.22 -14.31 17.00
CA GLN A 37 6.84 -13.65 18.24
C GLN A 37 5.31 -13.58 18.28
N THR A 38 4.70 -14.19 19.29
CA THR A 38 3.24 -14.29 19.43
C THR A 38 2.65 -13.29 20.43
N SER A 39 3.50 -12.53 21.13
CA SER A 39 3.07 -11.49 22.07
C SER A 39 4.04 -10.34 22.06
N PHE A 40 3.51 -9.13 22.07
CA PHE A 40 4.28 -7.88 22.05
C PHE A 40 3.93 -7.01 23.25
N LYS A 41 4.89 -6.17 23.64
CA LYS A 41 4.72 -5.08 24.60
C LYS A 41 5.01 -3.76 23.89
N VAL A 42 4.54 -2.66 24.44
CA VAL A 42 4.78 -1.32 23.88
C VAL A 42 6.29 -1.03 23.75
N GLU A 43 7.06 -1.48 24.72
CA GLU A 43 8.52 -1.31 24.78
C GLU A 43 9.28 -2.10 23.69
N ASP A 44 8.61 -3.00 22.99
CA ASP A 44 9.18 -3.71 21.83
C ASP A 44 9.24 -2.82 20.59
N PHE A 45 8.62 -1.65 20.62
CA PHE A 45 8.52 -0.69 19.51
C PHE A 45 9.11 0.66 19.89
N SER A 46 9.86 1.26 18.98
CA SER A 46 10.29 2.65 19.08
C SER A 46 9.19 3.60 18.62
N SER A 47 9.11 4.78 19.21
CA SER A 47 8.27 5.84 18.65
C SER A 47 8.91 6.42 17.37
N ALA A 48 8.09 6.98 16.50
CA ALA A 48 8.59 7.63 15.29
C ALA A 48 9.47 8.86 15.60
N GLU A 49 9.22 9.54 16.73
CA GLU A 49 10.06 10.66 17.18
C GLU A 49 11.49 10.21 17.53
N GLU A 50 11.67 9.00 18.05
CA GLU A 50 13.01 8.44 18.28
C GLU A 50 13.74 8.22 16.97
N CYS A 51 13.05 7.77 15.93
CA CYS A 51 13.60 7.62 14.58
C CYS A 51 13.95 8.96 13.94
N ALA A 52 13.17 10.02 14.20
CA ALA A 52 13.35 11.36 13.65
C ALA A 52 14.72 11.96 13.91
N VAL A 53 15.37 11.59 15.01
CA VAL A 53 16.70 12.09 15.39
C VAL A 53 17.74 11.82 14.30
N CYS A 54 17.67 10.64 13.66
CA CYS A 54 18.59 10.22 12.61
C CYS A 54 17.93 10.25 11.23
N HIS A 55 16.61 10.11 11.13
CA HIS A 55 15.82 10.02 9.91
C HIS A 55 14.81 11.17 9.76
N PRO A 56 15.21 12.46 9.90
CA PRO A 56 14.27 13.57 9.95
C PRO A 56 13.43 13.74 8.69
N GLN A 57 13.98 13.41 7.52
CA GLN A 57 13.24 13.50 6.26
C GLN A 57 12.14 12.44 6.20
N TYR A 58 12.45 11.19 6.52
CA TYR A 58 11.45 10.12 6.53
C TYR A 58 10.36 10.36 7.57
N TYR A 59 10.76 10.88 8.75
CA TYR A 59 9.80 11.28 9.76
C TYR A 59 8.87 12.39 9.26
N ALA A 60 9.39 13.43 8.61
CA ALA A 60 8.59 14.53 8.08
C ALA A 60 7.60 14.04 7.01
N GLU A 61 8.05 13.20 6.09
CA GLU A 61 7.21 12.59 5.05
C GLU A 61 6.13 11.68 5.66
N TRP A 62 6.52 10.72 6.49
CA TRP A 62 5.59 9.80 7.14
C TRP A 62 4.60 10.51 8.07
N SER A 63 5.06 11.47 8.89
CA SER A 63 4.19 12.19 9.84
C SER A 63 3.10 13.02 9.16
N SER A 64 3.25 13.32 7.87
CA SER A 64 2.25 13.99 7.04
C SER A 64 1.25 13.03 6.40
N SER A 65 1.56 11.73 6.40
CA SER A 65 0.83 10.70 5.64
C SER A 65 -0.44 10.22 6.33
N MET A 66 -1.32 9.59 5.56
CA MET A 66 -2.51 8.93 6.09
C MET A 66 -2.16 7.69 6.95
N HIS A 67 -0.97 7.13 6.83
CA HIS A 67 -0.50 6.08 7.75
C HIS A 67 -0.32 6.61 9.18
N ALA A 68 0.31 7.78 9.35
CA ALA A 68 0.43 8.41 10.66
C ALA A 68 -0.93 8.91 11.20
N TYR A 69 -1.85 9.28 10.30
CA TYR A 69 -3.17 9.79 10.64
C TYR A 69 -4.19 8.71 10.97
N SER A 70 -3.96 7.47 10.58
CA SER A 70 -4.94 6.39 10.51
C SER A 70 -5.74 6.13 11.80
N ILE A 71 -5.10 6.20 12.98
CA ILE A 71 -5.77 5.95 14.27
C ILE A 71 -6.52 7.18 14.80
N VAL A 72 -6.14 8.38 14.38
CA VAL A 72 -6.75 9.65 14.83
C VAL A 72 -7.78 10.20 13.85
N ASP A 73 -7.98 9.56 12.71
CA ASP A 73 -8.95 9.96 11.70
C ASP A 73 -10.39 9.92 12.26
N PRO A 74 -11.11 11.05 12.32
CA PRO A 74 -12.46 11.09 12.84
C PRO A 74 -13.47 10.31 11.99
N VAL A 75 -13.23 10.16 10.70
CA VAL A 75 -14.09 9.35 9.80
C VAL A 75 -13.92 7.88 10.15
N TRP A 76 -12.69 7.40 10.25
CA TRP A 76 -12.41 6.04 10.65
C TRP A 76 -12.96 5.74 12.06
N LEU A 77 -12.69 6.61 13.04
CA LEU A 77 -13.20 6.43 14.40
C LEU A 77 -14.73 6.29 14.43
N LYS A 78 -15.42 7.12 13.65
CA LYS A 78 -16.88 7.04 13.55
C LYS A 78 -17.33 5.73 12.92
N GLN A 79 -16.69 5.32 11.85
CA GLN A 79 -16.97 4.07 11.13
C GLN A 79 -16.72 2.85 12.01
N GLN A 80 -15.57 2.79 12.67
CA GLN A 80 -15.21 1.75 13.63
C GLN A 80 -16.29 1.60 14.72
N ASN A 81 -16.70 2.71 15.35
CA ASN A 81 -17.70 2.68 16.40
C ASN A 81 -19.08 2.27 15.89
N MET A 82 -19.46 2.66 14.67
CA MET A 82 -20.69 2.22 14.03
C MET A 82 -20.68 0.71 13.77
N GLN A 83 -19.56 0.19 13.27
CA GLN A 83 -19.41 -1.25 13.02
C GLN A 83 -19.41 -2.05 14.32
N GLN A 84 -18.74 -1.57 15.36
CA GLN A 84 -18.78 -2.19 16.69
C GLN A 84 -20.21 -2.27 17.24
N ALA A 85 -20.96 -1.16 17.17
CA ALA A 85 -22.33 -1.10 17.65
C ALA A 85 -23.27 -2.02 16.83
N HIS A 86 -23.10 -2.10 15.52
CA HIS A 86 -23.88 -2.96 14.64
C HIS A 86 -23.60 -4.44 14.95
N SER A 87 -22.34 -4.83 15.00
CA SER A 87 -21.94 -6.20 15.29
C SER A 87 -22.38 -6.64 16.70
N ALA A 88 -22.25 -5.77 17.70
CA ALA A 88 -22.73 -6.05 19.05
C ALA A 88 -24.26 -6.28 19.12
N ALA A 89 -25.04 -5.57 18.31
CA ALA A 89 -26.49 -5.76 18.22
C ALA A 89 -26.85 -7.14 17.63
N GLU A 90 -25.97 -7.73 16.84
CA GLU A 90 -26.09 -9.07 16.26
C GLU A 90 -25.42 -10.15 17.13
N GLY A 91 -24.83 -9.79 18.27
CA GLY A 91 -24.11 -10.71 19.17
C GLY A 91 -22.74 -11.11 18.66
N ILE A 92 -22.15 -10.28 17.80
CA ILE A 92 -20.82 -10.49 17.20
C ILE A 92 -19.81 -9.56 17.90
N GLU A 93 -18.69 -10.11 18.31
CA GLU A 93 -17.59 -9.37 18.91
C GLU A 93 -16.46 -9.23 17.88
N ILE A 94 -16.22 -8.02 17.38
CA ILE A 94 -15.14 -7.75 16.42
C ILE A 94 -13.82 -7.32 17.10
N GLY A 95 -13.83 -7.12 18.41
CA GLY A 95 -12.64 -6.80 19.21
C GLY A 95 -11.85 -5.62 18.65
N ASP A 96 -10.53 -5.80 18.55
CA ASP A 96 -9.57 -4.82 18.03
C ASP A 96 -9.26 -5.01 16.53
N PHE A 97 -10.02 -5.81 15.81
CA PHE A 97 -9.70 -6.19 14.43
C PHE A 97 -9.34 -5.00 13.53
N CYS A 98 -10.18 -3.97 13.48
CA CYS A 98 -9.90 -2.80 12.64
C CYS A 98 -8.66 -2.02 13.11
N VAL A 99 -8.41 -2.05 14.44
CA VAL A 99 -7.25 -1.38 15.04
C VAL A 99 -5.94 -2.00 14.58
N GLN A 100 -5.91 -3.29 14.28
CA GLN A 100 -4.70 -3.99 13.85
C GLN A 100 -4.09 -3.37 12.58
N CYS A 101 -4.89 -2.83 11.66
CA CYS A 101 -4.41 -2.10 10.49
C CYS A 101 -4.21 -0.60 10.78
N HIS A 102 -5.09 0.02 11.58
CA HIS A 102 -5.04 1.47 11.83
C HIS A 102 -4.08 1.90 12.93
N SER A 103 -3.65 0.98 13.77
CA SER A 103 -2.53 1.09 14.70
C SER A 103 -2.01 -0.31 15.06
N PRO A 104 -1.13 -0.89 14.24
CA PRO A 104 -0.60 -2.23 14.47
C PRO A 104 -0.02 -2.43 15.87
N VAL A 105 0.65 -1.40 16.41
CA VAL A 105 1.18 -1.46 17.78
C VAL A 105 0.07 -1.58 18.82
N ALA A 106 -1.01 -0.81 18.71
CA ALA A 106 -2.13 -0.89 19.64
C ALA A 106 -2.82 -2.27 19.58
N GLY A 107 -3.01 -2.81 18.37
CA GLY A 107 -3.58 -4.15 18.17
C GLY A 107 -2.66 -5.24 18.71
N LEU A 108 -1.39 -5.29 18.31
CA LEU A 108 -0.43 -6.32 18.75
C LEU A 108 -0.15 -6.32 20.24
N THR A 109 -0.28 -5.18 20.91
CA THR A 109 -0.08 -5.05 22.36
C THR A 109 -1.38 -5.13 23.17
N ASN A 110 -2.52 -5.34 22.52
CA ASN A 110 -3.85 -5.44 23.12
C ASN A 110 -4.26 -4.22 23.97
N LEU A 111 -3.77 -3.02 23.64
CA LEU A 111 -4.03 -1.81 24.41
C LEU A 111 -5.49 -1.35 24.39
N ILE A 112 -6.23 -1.67 23.34
CA ILE A 112 -7.61 -1.22 23.14
C ILE A 112 -8.58 -2.36 22.84
N LYS A 113 -8.16 -3.60 23.07
CA LYS A 113 -8.95 -4.81 22.77
C LYS A 113 -10.34 -4.82 23.40
N ASP A 114 -10.46 -4.31 24.62
CA ASP A 114 -11.72 -4.35 25.38
C ASP A 114 -12.58 -3.09 25.15
N HIS A 115 -12.14 -2.16 24.31
CA HIS A 115 -12.86 -0.92 24.07
C HIS A 115 -13.85 -1.07 22.91
N MET A 116 -15.13 -1.21 23.23
CA MET A 116 -16.20 -1.27 22.24
C MET A 116 -16.52 0.06 21.57
N ASN A 117 -16.10 1.19 22.13
CA ASN A 117 -16.36 2.53 21.60
C ASN A 117 -15.14 3.41 21.78
N LEU A 118 -14.37 3.57 20.72
CA LEU A 118 -13.17 4.40 20.72
C LEU A 118 -13.54 5.89 20.70
N THR A 119 -12.92 6.63 21.59
CA THR A 119 -13.03 8.10 21.66
C THR A 119 -11.68 8.76 21.50
N SER A 120 -11.67 10.03 21.14
CA SER A 120 -10.43 10.82 21.09
C SER A 120 -9.67 10.81 22.42
N ASP A 121 -10.39 10.77 23.56
CA ASP A 121 -9.73 10.71 24.87
C ASP A 121 -8.99 9.37 25.08
N ILE A 122 -9.59 8.25 24.66
CA ILE A 122 -8.94 6.93 24.69
C ILE A 122 -7.70 6.95 23.80
N ILE A 123 -7.83 7.43 22.57
CA ILE A 123 -6.70 7.50 21.63
C ILE A 123 -5.59 8.39 22.17
N ASN A 124 -5.93 9.56 22.74
CA ASN A 124 -4.96 10.49 23.31
C ASN A 124 -4.23 9.94 24.54
N ALA A 125 -4.83 9.01 25.26
CA ALA A 125 -4.21 8.33 26.40
C ALA A 125 -3.27 7.19 26.01
N LEU A 126 -3.24 6.77 24.75
CA LEU A 126 -2.31 5.73 24.27
C LEU A 126 -0.85 6.22 24.37
N PRO A 127 0.10 5.29 24.58
CA PRO A 127 1.53 5.60 24.45
C PRO A 127 1.86 6.05 23.03
N PRO A 128 2.93 6.85 22.82
CA PRO A 128 3.28 7.38 21.50
C PRO A 128 3.27 6.32 20.40
N GLN A 129 3.95 5.20 20.60
CA GLN A 129 4.07 4.11 19.62
C GLN A 129 2.71 3.58 19.12
N ALA A 130 1.69 3.59 19.98
CA ALA A 130 0.35 3.11 19.63
C ALA A 130 -0.56 4.22 19.08
N LYS A 131 -0.28 5.49 19.40
CA LYS A 131 -1.04 6.64 18.92
C LYS A 131 -0.60 7.14 17.55
N GLU A 132 0.56 6.74 17.09
CA GLU A 132 1.19 7.19 15.84
C GLU A 132 0.63 6.47 14.58
N GLY A 133 -0.44 5.68 14.69
CA GLY A 133 -1.01 4.96 13.55
C GLY A 133 -0.13 3.81 13.08
N VAL A 134 0.09 3.73 11.77
CA VAL A 134 1.04 2.78 11.16
C VAL A 134 2.43 3.37 11.23
N THR A 135 3.13 3.09 12.34
CA THR A 135 4.44 3.69 12.67
C THR A 135 5.59 3.00 11.95
N CYS A 136 6.81 3.57 12.07
CA CYS A 136 8.02 3.06 11.43
C CYS A 136 8.26 1.57 11.73
N ASP A 137 8.16 1.18 12.99
CA ASP A 137 8.41 -0.19 13.43
C ASP A 137 7.30 -1.18 13.00
N ALA A 138 6.10 -0.72 12.69
CA ALA A 138 5.06 -1.58 12.12
C ALA A 138 5.50 -2.19 10.77
N CYS A 139 6.34 -1.48 10.03
CA CYS A 139 6.96 -1.97 8.80
C CYS A 139 8.36 -2.52 9.05
N HIS A 140 9.26 -1.72 9.66
CA HIS A 140 10.70 -2.01 9.69
C HIS A 140 11.13 -3.14 10.66
N LEU A 141 10.21 -3.71 11.44
CA LEU A 141 10.39 -4.95 12.18
C LEU A 141 9.85 -6.19 11.44
N THR A 142 9.24 -6.03 10.28
CA THR A 142 8.70 -7.14 9.48
C THR A 142 9.83 -7.94 8.86
N THR A 143 9.89 -9.23 9.16
CA THR A 143 10.98 -10.11 8.74
C THR A 143 10.70 -10.86 7.45
N HIS A 144 9.43 -11.12 7.14
CA HIS A 144 8.98 -11.88 5.97
C HIS A 144 7.68 -11.31 5.44
N LEU A 145 7.41 -11.56 4.17
CA LEU A 145 6.09 -11.30 3.60
C LEU A 145 5.01 -12.04 4.40
N PRO A 146 3.84 -11.43 4.57
CA PRO A 146 2.69 -12.15 5.08
C PRO A 146 2.38 -13.36 4.20
N SER A 147 1.72 -14.36 4.76
CA SER A 147 1.25 -15.49 3.95
C SER A 147 0.33 -14.97 2.84
N PRO A 148 0.45 -15.49 1.61
CA PRO A 148 -0.32 -14.99 0.47
C PRO A 148 -1.79 -15.38 0.64
N THR A 149 -2.51 -14.66 1.46
CA THR A 149 -3.95 -14.84 1.64
C THR A 149 -4.59 -13.47 1.80
N ASN A 150 -5.59 -13.22 0.94
CA ASN A 150 -6.63 -12.25 1.25
C ASN A 150 -7.11 -12.53 2.68
N ILE A 151 -7.07 -11.55 3.55
CA ILE A 151 -7.70 -11.65 4.86
C ILE A 151 -9.20 -11.72 4.60
N SER A 152 -9.71 -12.95 4.56
CA SER A 152 -11.12 -13.22 4.32
C SER A 152 -11.78 -13.59 5.64
N ILE A 153 -12.52 -12.66 6.19
CA ILE A 153 -13.33 -12.89 7.38
C ILE A 153 -14.67 -13.45 6.93
N THR A 154 -14.94 -14.69 7.35
CA THR A 154 -16.21 -15.35 7.08
C THR A 154 -16.84 -15.81 8.40
N ASN A 155 -18.16 -15.76 8.48
CA ASN A 155 -18.92 -16.13 9.68
C ASN A 155 -18.48 -15.37 10.95
N HIS A 156 -18.01 -14.13 10.76
CA HIS A 156 -17.58 -13.24 11.86
C HIS A 156 -16.41 -13.81 12.71
N ASP A 157 -15.54 -14.60 12.10
CA ASP A 157 -14.33 -15.10 12.75
C ASP A 157 -13.21 -14.07 12.53
N TYR A 158 -13.11 -13.11 13.45
CA TYR A 158 -12.15 -12.01 13.41
C TYR A 158 -10.83 -12.45 14.06
N GLU A 159 -9.97 -13.05 13.26
CA GLU A 159 -8.65 -13.50 13.72
C GLU A 159 -7.64 -12.36 13.81
N THR A 160 -6.58 -12.59 14.59
CA THR A 160 -5.44 -11.68 14.66
C THR A 160 -4.64 -11.74 13.36
N ILE A 161 -4.33 -10.57 12.78
CA ILE A 161 -3.50 -10.45 11.58
C ILE A 161 -2.06 -10.87 11.91
N ASP A 162 -1.49 -11.75 11.08
CA ASP A 162 -0.11 -12.21 11.23
C ASP A 162 0.86 -11.27 10.51
N PHE A 163 1.34 -10.26 11.23
CA PHE A 163 2.27 -9.26 10.67
C PHE A 163 3.71 -9.75 10.44
N LYS A 164 4.05 -10.98 10.82
CA LYS A 164 5.43 -11.49 10.71
C LYS A 164 6.49 -10.55 11.31
N LEU A 165 6.13 -9.82 12.34
CA LEU A 165 7.01 -8.93 13.06
C LEU A 165 7.88 -9.70 14.06
N PHE A 166 9.08 -9.17 14.28
CA PHE A 166 9.97 -9.66 15.34
C PHE A 166 10.67 -8.48 16.01
N SER A 167 10.39 -8.28 17.29
CA SER A 167 11.04 -7.24 18.09
C SER A 167 12.51 -7.55 18.29
N SER A 168 13.36 -6.67 17.84
CA SER A 168 14.82 -6.79 17.95
C SER A 168 15.52 -5.43 17.82
N ASP A 169 16.84 -5.43 17.95
CA ASP A 169 17.70 -4.29 17.61
C ASP A 169 17.91 -4.13 16.08
N THR A 170 17.21 -4.90 15.26
CA THR A 170 17.42 -4.92 13.81
C THR A 170 16.24 -4.27 13.09
N ARG A 171 16.54 -3.42 12.11
CA ARG A 171 15.57 -2.84 11.17
C ARG A 171 15.84 -3.35 9.75
N TYR A 172 14.78 -3.68 9.06
CA TYR A 172 14.82 -4.24 7.71
C TYR A 172 14.43 -3.18 6.68
N GLY A 173 14.93 -3.31 5.45
CA GLY A 173 14.60 -2.42 4.34
C GLY A 173 15.28 -2.83 3.04
N ILE A 174 15.10 -2.05 1.97
CA ILE A 174 15.55 -2.40 0.62
C ILE A 174 17.01 -2.03 0.29
N LEU A 175 17.72 -1.35 1.16
CA LEU A 175 19.11 -0.97 0.87
C LEU A 175 20.01 -2.19 0.93
N ASP A 176 20.62 -2.55 -0.21
CA ASP A 176 21.45 -3.75 -0.39
C ASP A 176 22.81 -3.68 0.33
N ASN A 177 23.21 -2.49 0.74
CA ASN A 177 24.43 -2.24 1.50
C ASN A 177 24.13 -1.41 2.75
N PRO A 178 23.28 -1.91 3.67
CA PRO A 178 22.91 -1.20 4.88
C PRO A 178 24.10 -0.93 5.78
N VAL A 179 24.00 0.08 6.63
CA VAL A 179 25.04 0.48 7.56
C VAL A 179 24.53 0.30 8.98
N ASP A 180 25.19 -0.59 9.73
CA ASP A 180 24.94 -0.75 11.16
C ASP A 180 25.40 0.49 11.94
N ASN A 181 24.72 0.74 13.05
CA ASN A 181 25.04 1.84 13.96
C ASN A 181 24.79 1.43 15.42
N ASP A 182 25.07 2.35 16.36
CA ASP A 182 24.95 2.05 17.79
C ASP A 182 23.49 1.96 18.28
N PHE A 183 22.50 2.36 17.44
CA PHE A 183 21.07 2.37 17.81
C PHE A 183 20.35 1.11 17.31
N HIS A 184 20.67 0.66 16.08
CA HIS A 184 20.09 -0.55 15.52
C HIS A 184 21.01 -1.15 14.44
N LYS A 185 20.87 -2.44 14.23
CA LYS A 185 21.41 -3.12 13.05
C LYS A 185 20.49 -2.86 11.87
N SER A 186 21.05 -2.96 10.68
CA SER A 186 20.33 -2.74 9.43
C SER A 186 20.51 -3.92 8.50
N VAL A 187 19.41 -4.53 8.05
CA VAL A 187 19.43 -5.74 7.22
C VAL A 187 18.65 -5.51 5.94
N TYR A 188 19.26 -5.87 4.81
CA TYR A 188 18.58 -5.90 3.52
C TYR A 188 17.52 -6.99 3.50
N ASN A 189 16.33 -6.61 3.02
CA ASN A 189 15.25 -7.54 2.77
C ASN A 189 14.50 -7.14 1.50
N SER A 190 14.59 -7.95 0.45
CA SER A 190 13.96 -7.70 -0.85
C SER A 190 12.43 -7.70 -0.82
N ASP A 191 11.83 -8.17 0.27
CA ASP A 191 10.37 -8.20 0.41
C ASP A 191 9.76 -6.81 0.55
N TYR A 192 10.55 -5.81 0.96
CA TYR A 192 10.12 -4.42 1.09
C TYR A 192 9.86 -3.72 -0.25
N ASP A 193 10.32 -4.30 -1.35
CA ASP A 193 10.10 -3.78 -2.70
C ASP A 193 9.04 -4.60 -3.47
N LYS A 194 8.15 -5.28 -2.75
CA LYS A 194 7.08 -6.10 -3.32
C LYS A 194 5.71 -5.61 -2.84
N SER A 195 4.74 -5.63 -3.73
CA SER A 195 3.35 -5.24 -3.43
C SER A 195 2.71 -6.11 -2.35
N GLU A 196 3.12 -7.38 -2.25
CA GLU A 196 2.67 -8.30 -1.21
C GLU A 196 3.04 -7.83 0.21
N PHE A 197 4.01 -6.91 0.35
CA PHE A 197 4.32 -6.29 1.63
C PHE A 197 3.13 -5.48 2.19
N CYS A 198 2.31 -4.92 1.32
CA CYS A 198 1.17 -4.07 1.68
C CYS A 198 -0.12 -4.87 1.98
N GLN A 199 -0.18 -6.15 1.58
CA GLN A 199 -1.42 -6.95 1.55
C GLN A 199 -2.05 -7.18 2.92
N ASN A 200 -1.30 -7.13 4.02
CA ASN A 200 -1.86 -7.33 5.37
C ASN A 200 -2.96 -6.33 5.73
N CYS A 201 -2.88 -5.12 5.17
CA CYS A 201 -3.85 -4.05 5.42
C CYS A 201 -4.64 -3.69 4.16
N HIS A 202 -4.09 -3.97 2.97
CA HIS A 202 -4.66 -3.59 1.69
C HIS A 202 -5.22 -4.78 0.88
N ASN A 203 -5.64 -5.86 1.56
CA ASN A 203 -6.31 -7.00 0.94
C ASN A 203 -7.27 -7.70 1.91
N LEU A 204 -8.43 -7.07 2.15
CA LEU A 204 -9.41 -7.48 3.15
C LEU A 204 -10.80 -7.66 2.53
N THR A 205 -11.39 -8.84 2.74
CA THR A 205 -12.80 -9.14 2.45
C THR A 205 -13.51 -9.52 3.75
N VAL A 206 -14.68 -8.96 4.00
CA VAL A 206 -15.51 -9.24 5.18
C VAL A 206 -16.87 -9.78 4.72
N ASP A 207 -17.22 -10.99 5.13
CA ASP A 207 -18.47 -11.67 4.79
C ASP A 207 -18.79 -11.64 3.28
N ASN A 208 -17.79 -11.97 2.46
CA ASN A 208 -17.84 -11.92 0.99
C ASN A 208 -18.11 -10.52 0.42
N ARG A 209 -17.80 -9.46 1.15
CA ARG A 209 -17.83 -8.08 0.68
C ARG A 209 -16.43 -7.52 0.68
N ASP A 210 -16.05 -6.94 -0.43
CA ASP A 210 -14.76 -6.28 -0.56
C ASP A 210 -14.74 -5.04 0.33
N ALA A 211 -13.86 -5.06 1.34
CA ALA A 211 -13.67 -3.97 2.29
C ALA A 211 -12.46 -3.10 1.90
N GLU A 212 -11.35 -3.75 1.59
CA GLU A 212 -10.13 -3.14 1.10
C GLU A 212 -9.37 -4.20 0.28
N ILE A 213 -9.43 -4.13 -1.05
CA ILE A 213 -8.88 -5.16 -1.94
C ILE A 213 -7.90 -4.59 -2.98
N THR A 214 -7.30 -3.44 -2.69
CA THR A 214 -6.40 -2.76 -3.64
C THR A 214 -5.25 -3.65 -4.11
N GLN A 215 -4.68 -4.45 -3.22
CA GLN A 215 -3.60 -5.37 -3.58
C GLN A 215 -4.12 -6.49 -4.51
N PHE A 216 -5.31 -7.06 -4.25
CA PHE A 216 -5.93 -8.05 -5.14
C PHE A 216 -6.23 -7.47 -6.52
N GLU A 217 -6.71 -6.22 -6.61
CA GLU A 217 -6.94 -5.53 -7.88
C GLU A 217 -5.64 -5.35 -8.66
N TRP A 218 -4.53 -5.02 -7.96
CA TRP A 218 -3.21 -4.92 -8.56
C TRP A 218 -2.75 -6.27 -9.13
N GLU A 219 -2.94 -7.39 -8.43
CA GLU A 219 -2.62 -8.73 -8.92
C GLU A 219 -3.32 -9.08 -10.23
N GLN A 220 -4.53 -8.52 -10.46
CA GLN A 220 -5.29 -8.74 -11.68
C GLN A 220 -4.96 -7.73 -12.79
N SER A 221 -4.12 -6.74 -12.51
CA SER A 221 -3.76 -5.69 -13.45
C SER A 221 -2.58 -6.06 -14.35
N SER A 222 -2.40 -5.30 -15.45
CA SER A 222 -1.21 -5.41 -16.29
C SER A 222 0.07 -4.93 -15.57
N PHE A 223 -0.04 -4.13 -14.52
CA PHE A 223 1.09 -3.60 -13.77
C PHE A 223 1.85 -4.71 -13.04
N GLN A 224 1.14 -5.67 -12.44
CA GLN A 224 1.76 -6.86 -11.86
C GLN A 224 2.62 -7.61 -12.90
N ALA A 225 2.07 -7.85 -14.08
CA ALA A 225 2.79 -8.55 -15.15
C ALA A 225 4.01 -7.76 -15.68
N MET A 226 4.01 -6.43 -15.54
CA MET A 226 5.12 -5.54 -15.89
C MET A 226 6.14 -5.36 -14.75
N GLY A 227 5.90 -5.93 -13.57
CA GLY A 227 6.76 -5.74 -12.39
C GLY A 227 6.71 -4.32 -11.83
N VAL A 228 5.59 -3.63 -11.97
CA VAL A 228 5.36 -2.31 -11.38
C VAL A 228 4.66 -2.50 -10.04
N GLU A 229 5.39 -2.29 -8.98
CA GLU A 229 4.96 -2.53 -7.60
C GLU A 229 4.23 -1.32 -7.00
N CYS A 230 3.53 -1.51 -5.87
CA CYS A 230 2.87 -0.43 -5.14
C CYS A 230 3.83 0.71 -4.80
N GLN A 231 5.04 0.35 -4.36
CA GLN A 231 6.10 1.27 -3.97
C GLN A 231 6.54 2.18 -5.13
N THR A 232 6.44 1.72 -6.38
CA THR A 232 6.82 2.50 -7.57
C THR A 232 6.07 3.84 -7.64
N CYS A 233 4.78 3.83 -7.31
CA CYS A 233 3.91 5.01 -7.37
C CYS A 233 3.71 5.67 -5.99
N HIS A 234 3.50 4.85 -4.95
CA HIS A 234 3.17 5.37 -3.61
C HIS A 234 4.38 5.69 -2.75
N MET A 235 5.57 5.25 -3.15
CA MET A 235 6.85 5.51 -2.50
C MET A 235 7.93 5.79 -3.57
N PRO A 236 7.78 6.81 -4.41
CA PRO A 236 8.68 7.04 -5.54
C PRO A 236 10.13 7.22 -5.09
N LEU A 237 11.06 6.79 -5.95
CA LEU A 237 12.50 6.86 -5.69
C LEU A 237 13.01 8.32 -5.68
N TYR A 238 14.00 8.56 -4.86
CA TYR A 238 14.77 9.80 -4.85
C TYR A 238 16.23 9.58 -4.46
N SER A 239 17.07 10.56 -4.75
CA SER A 239 18.49 10.56 -4.32
C SER A 239 18.67 11.44 -3.08
N GLY A 240 19.44 10.96 -2.11
CA GLY A 240 19.67 11.68 -0.86
C GLY A 240 20.35 10.83 0.20
N LYS A 241 20.03 11.10 1.45
CA LYS A 241 20.55 10.38 2.62
C LYS A 241 19.42 9.71 3.37
N ALA A 242 19.58 8.42 3.67
CA ALA A 242 18.63 7.71 4.52
C ALA A 242 18.68 8.20 5.99
N ALA A 243 19.85 8.61 6.46
CA ALA A 243 20.07 9.16 7.80
C ALA A 243 21.02 10.36 7.71
N VAL A 244 20.93 11.28 8.66
CA VAL A 244 21.73 12.52 8.68
C VAL A 244 23.24 12.29 8.56
N SER A 245 23.74 11.21 9.14
CA SER A 245 25.15 10.80 9.07
C SER A 245 25.43 9.69 8.04
N GLY A 246 24.41 9.27 7.30
CA GLY A 246 24.51 8.20 6.31
C GLY A 246 25.18 8.65 4.99
N PRO A 247 25.59 7.68 4.15
CA PRO A 247 26.07 7.97 2.81
C PRO A 247 24.93 8.49 1.89
N ASP A 248 25.32 9.19 0.82
CA ASP A 248 24.40 9.52 -0.26
C ASP A 248 24.03 8.24 -1.03
N ARG A 249 22.76 8.15 -1.48
CA ARG A 249 22.18 7.02 -2.20
C ARG A 249 21.21 7.51 -3.26
N ASP A 250 21.04 6.74 -4.35
CA ASP A 250 20.20 7.10 -5.49
C ASP A 250 18.88 6.30 -5.52
N ASN A 251 18.66 5.42 -4.54
CA ASN A 251 17.53 4.48 -4.52
C ASN A 251 16.78 4.51 -3.18
N LEU A 252 16.53 5.71 -2.66
CA LEU A 252 15.72 5.90 -1.46
C LEU A 252 14.25 6.05 -1.85
N HIS A 253 13.35 5.52 -1.05
CA HIS A 253 11.91 5.67 -1.25
C HIS A 253 11.33 6.81 -0.40
N ARG A 254 10.40 7.58 -0.99
CA ARG A 254 9.57 8.54 -0.26
C ARG A 254 8.62 7.82 0.68
N HIS A 255 8.23 8.50 1.77
CA HIS A 255 7.33 7.95 2.79
C HIS A 255 6.04 8.78 2.96
N TYR A 256 5.62 9.51 1.92
CA TYR A 256 4.35 10.24 1.92
C TYR A 256 3.13 9.31 1.80
N PHE A 257 3.29 8.16 1.15
CA PHE A 257 2.19 7.21 0.89
C PHE A 257 0.93 7.90 0.35
N PRO A 258 1.02 8.71 -0.72
CA PRO A 258 -0.11 9.47 -1.22
C PRO A 258 -1.21 8.55 -1.73
N GLY A 259 -2.44 8.91 -1.44
CA GLY A 259 -3.67 8.28 -1.96
C GLY A 259 -4.60 9.34 -2.49
N ILE A 260 -5.82 9.43 -1.96
CA ILE A 260 -6.79 10.49 -2.29
C ILE A 260 -7.30 11.22 -1.05
N ASP A 261 -6.96 10.74 0.14
CA ASP A 261 -7.45 11.27 1.39
C ASP A 261 -6.48 12.30 1.98
N GLU A 262 -7.01 13.36 2.55
CA GLU A 262 -6.30 14.35 3.33
C GLU A 262 -6.80 14.35 4.77
N ALA A 263 -5.90 14.72 5.71
CA ALA A 263 -6.30 14.89 7.10
C ALA A 263 -7.38 15.98 7.24
N LEU A 264 -8.49 15.65 7.88
CA LEU A 264 -9.62 16.56 8.13
C LEU A 264 -9.37 17.53 9.28
N ILE A 265 -8.38 17.24 10.10
CA ILE A 265 -7.92 18.11 11.20
C ILE A 265 -6.63 18.80 10.82
N ASP A 266 -6.17 19.72 11.66
CA ASP A 266 -4.83 20.27 11.56
C ASP A 266 -3.81 19.16 11.85
N PHE A 267 -2.93 18.90 10.88
CA PHE A 267 -2.03 17.76 10.90
C PHE A 267 -0.66 18.16 10.30
N PRO A 268 0.45 17.68 10.86
CA PRO A 268 1.79 18.02 10.39
C PRO A 268 1.98 17.74 8.90
N GLY A 269 2.66 18.62 8.19
CA GLY A 269 3.03 18.41 6.78
C GLY A 269 1.86 18.27 5.80
N LYS A 270 0.66 18.73 6.16
CA LYS A 270 -0.55 18.61 5.33
C LYS A 270 -0.39 19.21 3.92
N ILE A 271 0.39 20.29 3.79
CA ILE A 271 0.62 20.93 2.48
C ILE A 271 1.49 20.04 1.62
N GLU A 272 2.59 19.55 2.16
CA GLU A 272 3.54 18.67 1.47
C GLU A 272 2.89 17.35 1.08
N HIS A 273 2.01 16.81 1.91
CA HIS A 273 1.23 15.62 1.59
C HIS A 273 0.26 15.88 0.44
N ARG A 274 -0.42 17.03 0.45
CA ARG A 274 -1.31 17.43 -0.64
C ARG A 274 -0.58 17.54 -1.97
N GLU A 275 0.62 18.13 -1.99
CA GLU A 275 1.44 18.23 -3.20
C GLU A 275 1.77 16.83 -3.74
N ALA A 276 2.20 15.90 -2.88
CA ALA A 276 2.47 14.52 -3.28
C ALA A 276 1.22 13.78 -3.79
N LEU A 277 0.06 14.04 -3.19
CA LEU A 277 -1.23 13.50 -3.63
C LEU A 277 -1.65 14.06 -4.98
N GLU A 278 -1.56 15.37 -5.19
CA GLU A 278 -1.90 16.03 -6.46
C GLU A 278 -1.01 15.52 -7.60
N ASP A 279 0.30 15.40 -7.37
CA ASP A 279 1.25 14.85 -8.34
C ASP A 279 0.88 13.41 -8.75
N LEU A 280 0.47 12.56 -7.79
CA LEU A 280 0.02 11.20 -8.07
C LEU A 280 -1.30 11.21 -8.87
N LEU A 281 -2.28 12.00 -8.47
CA LEU A 281 -3.59 12.07 -9.11
C LEU A 281 -3.53 12.59 -10.56
N LEU A 282 -2.61 13.51 -10.88
CA LEU A 282 -2.40 14.01 -12.23
C LEU A 282 -2.03 12.90 -13.23
N THR A 283 -1.48 11.79 -12.76
CA THR A 283 -1.07 10.67 -13.59
C THR A 283 -2.05 9.48 -13.54
N ALA A 284 -3.00 9.49 -12.59
CA ALA A 284 -3.89 8.37 -12.30
C ALA A 284 -4.88 8.04 -13.41
N ALA A 285 -5.33 9.04 -14.17
CA ALA A 285 -6.25 8.86 -15.28
C ALA A 285 -5.95 9.83 -16.43
N GLU A 286 -6.33 9.41 -17.63
CA GLU A 286 -6.25 10.24 -18.84
C GLU A 286 -7.62 10.29 -19.51
N ILE A 287 -8.01 11.48 -19.98
CA ILE A 287 -9.25 11.68 -20.73
C ILE A 287 -8.90 12.19 -22.12
N ASN A 288 -9.32 11.44 -23.13
CA ASN A 288 -9.12 11.79 -24.54
C ASN A 288 -10.44 11.81 -25.30
N LEU A 289 -10.55 12.71 -26.27
CA LEU A 289 -11.60 12.61 -27.28
C LEU A 289 -11.30 11.45 -28.22
N PHE A 290 -12.27 10.57 -28.45
CA PHE A 290 -12.14 9.48 -29.40
C PHE A 290 -12.04 9.96 -30.85
N GLU A 291 -12.74 11.06 -31.17
CA GLU A 291 -12.74 11.70 -32.49
C GLU A 291 -12.48 13.19 -32.35
N THR A 292 -11.73 13.77 -33.28
CA THR A 292 -11.51 15.21 -33.34
C THR A 292 -12.83 15.94 -33.50
N PRO A 293 -13.13 16.97 -32.72
CA PRO A 293 -14.32 17.77 -32.90
C PRO A 293 -14.35 18.40 -34.32
N PRO A 294 -15.52 18.52 -34.94
CA PRO A 294 -15.61 19.28 -36.20
C PRO A 294 -15.33 20.76 -35.97
N ASP A 295 -14.66 21.41 -36.92
CA ASP A 295 -14.35 22.85 -36.84
C ASP A 295 -15.60 23.72 -36.75
N THR A 296 -16.73 23.24 -37.23
CA THR A 296 -18.01 23.95 -37.24
C THR A 296 -19.16 23.00 -36.96
N ILE A 297 -20.01 23.37 -36.02
CA ILE A 297 -21.28 22.71 -35.74
C ILE A 297 -22.40 23.61 -36.26
N LEU A 298 -23.26 23.08 -37.15
CA LEU A 298 -24.39 23.84 -37.67
C LEU A 298 -25.46 24.06 -36.59
N SER A 299 -26.11 25.19 -36.63
CA SER A 299 -27.26 25.48 -35.75
C SER A 299 -28.33 24.40 -35.87
N ASN A 300 -28.89 23.98 -34.76
CA ASN A 300 -29.92 22.90 -34.65
C ASN A 300 -29.44 21.51 -35.05
N THR A 301 -28.11 21.25 -35.03
CA THR A 301 -27.54 19.90 -35.14
C THR A 301 -27.07 19.42 -33.77
N VAL A 302 -27.10 18.09 -33.57
CA VAL A 302 -26.53 17.45 -32.39
C VAL A 302 -25.15 16.90 -32.75
N TRP A 303 -24.17 17.25 -31.96
CA TRP A 303 -22.86 16.62 -31.99
C TRP A 303 -22.70 15.72 -30.77
N ASN A 304 -22.28 14.48 -31.00
CA ASN A 304 -22.03 13.52 -29.92
C ASN A 304 -20.52 13.38 -29.70
N ALA A 305 -20.04 13.86 -28.58
CA ALA A 305 -18.66 13.64 -28.18
C ALA A 305 -18.51 12.22 -27.59
N LYS A 306 -17.50 11.49 -28.04
CA LYS A 306 -17.06 10.24 -27.41
C LYS A 306 -15.78 10.48 -26.67
N LEU A 307 -15.72 10.08 -25.42
CA LEU A 307 -14.55 10.17 -24.56
C LEU A 307 -13.97 8.78 -24.33
N ILE A 308 -12.65 8.69 -24.28
CA ILE A 308 -11.90 7.56 -23.76
C ILE A 308 -11.34 8.00 -22.41
N ILE A 309 -11.61 7.22 -21.38
CA ILE A 309 -11.01 7.38 -20.07
C ILE A 309 -10.11 6.18 -19.85
N SER A 310 -8.82 6.44 -19.67
CA SER A 310 -7.82 5.43 -19.36
C SER A 310 -7.52 5.47 -17.88
N ASN A 311 -7.61 4.32 -17.21
CA ASN A 311 -7.14 4.14 -15.85
C ASN A 311 -5.64 3.78 -15.91
N ASN A 312 -4.79 4.65 -15.39
CA ASN A 312 -3.34 4.49 -15.35
C ASN A 312 -2.83 4.03 -13.98
N THR A 313 -3.73 3.64 -13.07
CA THR A 313 -3.37 3.04 -11.78
C THR A 313 -3.23 1.52 -11.92
N GLY A 314 -2.51 0.91 -11.01
CA GLY A 314 -2.40 -0.56 -10.97
C GLY A 314 -3.62 -1.26 -10.34
N HIS A 315 -4.72 -0.56 -10.09
CA HIS A 315 -5.90 -1.01 -9.38
C HIS A 315 -7.14 -0.30 -9.92
N ASN A 316 -8.32 -0.58 -9.42
CA ASN A 316 -9.52 0.19 -9.76
C ASN A 316 -9.37 1.67 -9.36
N PHE A 317 -10.14 2.52 -10.01
CA PHE A 317 -10.13 3.95 -9.72
C PHE A 317 -11.59 4.45 -9.63
N PRO A 318 -12.09 4.70 -8.41
CA PRO A 318 -11.46 4.59 -7.09
C PRO A 318 -11.24 3.15 -6.63
N SER A 319 -10.29 2.95 -5.70
CA SER A 319 -9.95 1.69 -5.04
C SER A 319 -10.03 1.84 -3.51
N GLY A 320 -9.65 0.79 -2.79
CA GLY A 320 -9.69 0.74 -1.34
C GLY A 320 -11.11 0.69 -0.80
N THR A 321 -11.38 1.41 0.28
CA THR A 321 -12.74 1.57 0.81
C THR A 321 -13.56 2.44 -0.14
N THR A 322 -14.23 1.83 -1.11
CA THR A 322 -14.82 2.53 -2.25
C THR A 322 -16.15 3.21 -1.95
N PHE A 323 -16.91 2.78 -0.93
CA PHE A 323 -18.27 3.30 -0.67
C PHE A 323 -18.35 4.82 -0.40
N PRO A 324 -17.33 5.53 0.17
CA PRO A 324 -17.37 6.96 0.32
C PRO A 324 -16.77 7.71 -0.88
N ARG A 325 -16.19 6.99 -1.86
CA ARG A 325 -15.42 7.59 -2.96
C ARG A 325 -16.21 7.58 -4.25
N GLN A 326 -16.12 8.67 -5.00
CA GLN A 326 -16.84 8.84 -6.27
C GLN A 326 -15.90 9.41 -7.32
N LEU A 327 -16.02 8.92 -8.55
CA LEU A 327 -15.41 9.48 -9.74
C LEU A 327 -16.53 9.98 -10.66
N TRP A 328 -16.42 11.23 -11.12
CA TRP A 328 -17.35 11.78 -12.12
C TRP A 328 -16.59 12.57 -13.19
N ILE A 329 -17.25 12.75 -14.32
CA ILE A 329 -16.77 13.59 -15.40
C ILE A 329 -17.58 14.86 -15.40
N GLU A 330 -16.91 16.00 -15.43
CA GLU A 330 -17.51 17.30 -15.64
C GLU A 330 -17.34 17.72 -17.09
N LEU A 331 -18.43 18.13 -17.76
CA LEU A 331 -18.43 18.70 -19.07
C LEU A 331 -18.89 20.14 -18.99
N ILE A 332 -18.02 21.07 -19.39
CA ILE A 332 -18.34 22.50 -19.43
C ILE A 332 -18.31 22.95 -20.87
N ALA A 333 -19.44 23.44 -21.37
CA ALA A 333 -19.53 24.07 -22.69
C ALA A 333 -19.60 25.60 -22.56
N THR A 334 -18.75 26.32 -23.30
CA THR A 334 -18.70 27.78 -23.25
C THR A 334 -18.76 28.40 -24.64
N ILE A 335 -19.36 29.59 -24.73
CA ILE A 335 -19.23 30.49 -25.90
C ILE A 335 -18.65 31.83 -25.43
N GLY A 336 -17.43 32.12 -25.80
CA GLY A 336 -16.70 33.27 -25.25
C GLY A 336 -16.55 33.13 -23.74
N ASN A 337 -17.11 34.07 -22.98
CA ASN A 337 -17.12 34.03 -21.50
C ASN A 337 -18.40 33.44 -20.90
N ASP A 338 -19.34 33.04 -21.72
CA ASP A 338 -20.64 32.52 -21.24
C ASP A 338 -20.61 30.99 -21.15
N THR A 339 -20.96 30.44 -20.00
CA THR A 339 -21.14 28.99 -19.81
C THR A 339 -22.53 28.62 -20.32
N LEU A 340 -22.59 27.64 -21.19
CA LEU A 340 -23.85 27.10 -21.77
C LEU A 340 -24.35 25.89 -21.03
N LEU A 341 -23.44 25.15 -20.37
CA LEU A 341 -23.76 23.87 -19.72
C LEU A 341 -22.80 23.66 -18.56
#